data_aecc80ded758d2ba9e1b4e1df1c10b42
#
_entry.id   aecc80ded758d2ba9e1b4e1df1c10b42
#
_cell.length_a   1.000
_cell.length_b   1.000
_cell.length_c   1.000
_cell.angle_alpha   90.00
_cell.angle_beta   90.00
_cell.angle_gamma   90.00
#
_symmetry.space_group_name_H-M   'P 1'
#
loop_
_entity.id
_entity.type
_entity.pdbx_description
1 polymer ?
#
loop_
_entity_poly.entity_id
_entity_poly.type
_entity_poly.pdbx_seq_one_letter_code
_entity_poly.pdbx_strand_id
1 'polypeptide(L)'
;MNKKKIILIAVAVVAVAGISIRLFGGSTAKHKVTYETATVIKGEISESITATGTIEPVTEVEVGTQVSGIIDKIYADYNSVVTKGQLIAEMDRVTLQSEVASQRAAYNGAKAEYEYQRKNYERNRGLHEKQLISDTDYEQSVYNYEKAKSSYESSQASLAKAERNLSYATITSPIDGVVINR
;
A
#
# COMPACT_ATOMS: atom_id res chain seq x y z
N MET A 1 80.26 7.86 98.67
CA MET A 1 79.02 8.17 97.87
C MET A 1 77.84 7.78 98.76
N ASN A 2 77.02 8.76 99.14
CA ASN A 2 76.05 8.56 100.25
C ASN A 2 74.92 7.64 99.78
N LYS A 3 74.65 6.54 100.54
CA LYS A 3 73.62 5.52 100.29
C LYS A 3 72.23 6.14 99.97
N LYS A 4 71.94 7.33 100.54
CA LYS A 4 70.72 8.09 100.28
C LYS A 4 70.60 8.61 98.85
N LYS A 5 71.70 8.97 98.19
CA LYS A 5 71.68 9.46 96.75
C LYS A 5 71.46 8.31 95.77
N ILE A 6 71.95 7.10 96.12
CA ILE A 6 71.76 5.90 95.28
C ILE A 6 70.31 5.46 95.28
N ILE A 7 69.65 5.54 96.45
CA ILE A 7 68.22 5.21 96.57
C ILE A 7 67.38 6.22 95.81
N LEU A 8 67.76 7.50 95.84
CA LEU A 8 66.97 8.55 95.13
C LEU A 8 67.11 8.40 93.62
N ILE A 9 68.27 7.99 93.12
CA ILE A 9 68.48 7.72 91.69
C ILE A 9 67.70 6.47 91.25
N ALA A 10 67.70 5.41 92.12
CA ALA A 10 66.93 4.22 91.77
C ALA A 10 65.42 4.47 91.69
N VAL A 11 64.88 5.27 92.63
CA VAL A 11 63.48 5.67 92.59
C VAL A 11 63.15 6.49 91.34
N ALA A 12 64.01 7.41 90.95
CA ALA A 12 63.83 8.23 89.74
C ALA A 12 63.86 7.38 88.47
N VAL A 13 64.73 6.38 88.38
CA VAL A 13 64.78 5.45 87.23
C VAL A 13 63.53 4.59 87.14
N VAL A 14 63.01 4.11 88.27
CA VAL A 14 61.77 3.34 88.29
C VAL A 14 60.60 4.20 87.92
N ALA A 15 60.56 5.47 88.38
CA ALA A 15 59.46 6.40 87.98
C ALA A 15 59.49 6.73 86.47
N VAL A 16 60.70 6.96 85.92
CA VAL A 16 60.84 7.21 84.45
C VAL A 16 60.47 5.97 83.66
N ALA A 17 60.86 4.78 84.10
CA ALA A 17 60.46 3.54 83.42
C ALA A 17 58.92 3.30 83.48
N GLY A 18 58.32 3.59 84.66
CA GLY A 18 56.81 3.51 84.74
C GLY A 18 56.08 4.48 83.86
N ILE A 19 56.61 5.71 83.76
CA ILE A 19 56.02 6.73 82.87
C ILE A 19 56.23 6.35 81.42
N SER A 20 57.39 5.81 81.04
CA SER A 20 57.66 5.36 79.68
C SER A 20 56.77 4.21 79.28
N ILE A 21 56.50 3.24 80.15
CA ILE A 21 55.56 2.15 79.82
C ILE A 21 54.10 2.64 79.67
N ARG A 22 53.75 3.68 80.44
CA ARG A 22 52.44 4.27 80.29
C ARG A 22 52.27 5.12 78.98
N LEU A 23 53.35 5.79 78.60
CA LEU A 23 53.31 6.64 77.36
C LEU A 23 53.55 5.83 76.09
N PHE A 24 54.35 4.78 76.13
CA PHE A 24 54.63 3.92 74.99
C PHE A 24 53.82 2.61 74.96
N GLY A 25 53.12 2.26 76.04
CA GLY A 25 52.16 1.20 76.07
C GLY A 25 50.94 1.62 75.29
N GLY A 26 51.16 1.85 74.00
CA GLY A 26 50.11 2.25 73.07
C GLY A 26 48.95 1.29 73.12
N SER A 27 47.78 1.82 73.42
CA SER A 27 46.52 1.14 73.29
C SER A 27 46.39 0.64 71.83
N THR A 28 46.60 -0.66 71.63
CA THR A 28 46.17 -1.31 70.40
C THR A 28 44.66 -1.10 70.29
N ALA A 29 44.27 -0.03 69.67
CA ALA A 29 42.86 0.20 69.26
C ALA A 29 42.47 -0.98 68.34
N LYS A 30 41.76 -1.94 68.93
CA LYS A 30 41.13 -3.00 68.16
C LYS A 30 40.18 -2.28 67.23
N HIS A 31 40.50 -2.16 65.91
CA HIS A 31 39.58 -1.76 64.87
C HIS A 31 38.39 -2.69 64.95
N LYS A 32 37.31 -2.16 65.51
CA LYS A 32 36.06 -2.88 65.54
C LYS A 32 35.49 -2.76 64.12
N VAL A 33 35.72 -3.80 63.30
CA VAL A 33 35.14 -3.90 62.01
C VAL A 33 33.62 -4.04 62.18
N THR A 34 32.87 -3.02 61.84
CA THR A 34 31.45 -3.05 61.87
C THR A 34 31.00 -3.59 60.50
N TYR A 35 30.42 -4.76 60.49
CA TYR A 35 29.82 -5.33 59.26
C TYR A 35 28.40 -4.81 59.17
N GLU A 36 28.12 -4.15 58.06
CA GLU A 36 26.75 -3.81 57.67
C GLU A 36 26.20 -5.00 56.89
N THR A 37 25.22 -5.66 57.45
CA THR A 37 24.58 -6.82 56.82
C THR A 37 23.28 -6.39 56.21
N ALA A 38 23.12 -6.66 54.93
CA ALA A 38 21.83 -6.49 54.23
C ALA A 38 21.19 -7.87 54.00
N THR A 39 19.92 -7.93 54.23
CA THR A 39 19.15 -9.15 53.92
C THR A 39 19.04 -9.32 52.41
N VAL A 40 19.48 -10.46 51.89
CA VAL A 40 19.32 -10.81 50.50
C VAL A 40 17.84 -11.14 50.24
N ILE A 41 17.20 -10.33 49.41
CA ILE A 41 15.86 -10.59 48.97
C ILE A 41 15.91 -11.11 47.53
N LYS A 42 15.08 -12.13 47.23
CA LYS A 42 14.92 -12.63 45.89
C LYS A 42 14.00 -11.65 45.15
N GLY A 43 14.54 -10.97 44.11
CA GLY A 43 13.81 -10.06 43.27
C GLY A 43 13.73 -10.61 41.85
N GLU A 44 12.73 -10.16 41.11
CA GLU A 44 12.60 -10.42 39.68
C GLU A 44 13.31 -9.29 38.92
N ILE A 45 14.16 -9.66 37.98
CA ILE A 45 14.81 -8.71 37.06
C ILE A 45 14.10 -8.88 35.73
N SER A 46 13.39 -7.83 35.29
CA SER A 46 12.78 -7.79 33.98
C SER A 46 13.52 -6.81 33.07
N GLU A 47 13.97 -7.30 31.94
CA GLU A 47 14.50 -6.46 30.84
C GLU A 47 13.40 -6.24 29.83
N SER A 48 13.06 -4.97 29.54
CA SER A 48 12.08 -4.60 28.54
C SER A 48 12.79 -4.06 27.30
N ILE A 49 12.61 -4.73 26.19
CA ILE A 49 13.09 -4.28 24.89
C ILE A 49 11.91 -3.68 24.13
N THR A 50 12.01 -2.40 23.76
CA THR A 50 11.03 -1.74 22.89
C THR A 50 11.61 -1.66 21.48
N ALA A 51 10.82 -2.09 20.50
CA ALA A 51 11.14 -1.94 19.08
C ALA A 51 10.01 -1.16 18.38
N THR A 52 10.39 -0.28 17.47
CA THR A 52 9.46 0.42 16.59
C THR A 52 9.58 -0.17 15.19
N GLY A 53 8.46 -0.36 14.52
CA GLY A 53 8.41 -0.85 13.15
C GLY A 53 7.27 -0.18 12.40
N THR A 54 7.40 -0.09 11.08
CA THR A 54 6.34 0.37 10.19
C THR A 54 5.65 -0.85 9.58
N ILE A 55 4.32 -0.85 9.58
CA ILE A 55 3.53 -1.88 8.90
C ILE A 55 3.26 -1.36 7.49
N GLU A 56 3.72 -2.12 6.51
CA GLU A 56 3.48 -1.82 5.09
C GLU A 56 2.66 -2.95 4.46
N PRO A 57 1.79 -2.64 3.49
CA PRO A 57 1.03 -3.67 2.79
C PRO A 57 1.98 -4.51 1.91
N VAL A 58 1.72 -5.81 1.81
CA VAL A 58 2.49 -6.73 0.93
C VAL A 58 2.21 -6.43 -0.54
N THR A 59 1.00 -5.99 -0.86
CA THR A 59 0.58 -5.59 -2.20
C THR A 59 -0.28 -4.34 -2.10
N GLU A 60 0.09 -3.31 -2.84
CA GLU A 60 -0.69 -2.08 -2.99
C GLU A 60 -1.04 -1.92 -4.46
N VAL A 61 -2.30 -1.58 -4.75
CA VAL A 61 -2.80 -1.36 -6.11
C VAL A 61 -3.57 -0.05 -6.15
N GLU A 62 -3.13 0.85 -7.02
CA GLU A 62 -3.84 2.08 -7.29
C GLU A 62 -5.00 1.81 -8.26
N VAL A 63 -6.21 2.22 -7.85
CA VAL A 63 -7.45 2.03 -8.63
C VAL A 63 -7.86 3.37 -9.23
N GLY A 64 -7.89 3.44 -10.54
CA GLY A 64 -8.26 4.65 -11.28
C GLY A 64 -9.19 4.36 -12.44
N THR A 65 -9.61 5.42 -13.12
CA THR A 65 -10.43 5.35 -14.35
C THR A 65 -9.63 5.85 -15.56
N GLN A 66 -9.98 5.34 -16.74
CA GLN A 66 -9.39 5.77 -18.02
C GLN A 66 -10.21 6.87 -18.72
N VAL A 67 -11.31 7.30 -18.12
CA VAL A 67 -12.16 8.39 -18.63
C VAL A 67 -12.21 9.53 -17.62
N SER A 68 -12.30 10.76 -18.11
CA SER A 68 -12.45 11.94 -17.28
C SER A 68 -13.93 12.26 -17.08
N GLY A 69 -14.30 12.63 -15.85
CA GLY A 69 -15.67 12.99 -15.52
C GLY A 69 -15.84 13.30 -14.03
N ILE A 70 -17.06 13.51 -13.60
CA ILE A 70 -17.43 13.82 -12.23
C ILE A 70 -17.80 12.51 -11.53
N ILE A 71 -17.30 12.30 -10.34
CA ILE A 71 -17.72 11.18 -9.48
C ILE A 71 -19.11 11.51 -8.92
N ASP A 72 -20.07 10.66 -9.18
CA ASP A 72 -21.45 10.79 -8.68
C ASP A 72 -21.59 10.17 -7.30
N LYS A 73 -21.04 8.96 -7.09
CA LYS A 73 -21.14 8.22 -5.82
C LYS A 73 -19.85 7.49 -5.50
N ILE A 74 -19.54 7.46 -4.20
CA ILE A 74 -18.46 6.66 -3.63
C ILE A 74 -19.08 5.67 -2.63
N TYR A 75 -18.76 4.40 -2.78
CA TYR A 75 -19.33 3.29 -1.99
C TYR A 75 -18.33 2.70 -0.99
N ALA A 76 -17.04 2.94 -1.18
CA ALA A 76 -15.98 2.50 -0.26
C ALA A 76 -15.25 3.73 0.29
N ASP A 77 -14.98 3.70 1.60
CA ASP A 77 -14.25 4.75 2.30
C ASP A 77 -12.95 4.19 2.89
N TYR A 78 -12.14 5.08 3.47
CA TYR A 78 -10.94 4.71 4.20
C TYR A 78 -11.23 3.57 5.20
N ASN A 79 -10.32 2.60 5.27
CA ASN A 79 -10.41 1.40 6.11
C ASN A 79 -11.62 0.47 5.82
N SER A 80 -12.27 0.63 4.66
CA SER A 80 -13.32 -0.29 4.22
C SER A 80 -12.71 -1.57 3.65
N VAL A 81 -13.25 -2.73 4.04
CA VAL A 81 -12.93 -4.01 3.43
C VAL A 81 -13.66 -4.13 2.10
N VAL A 82 -12.95 -4.42 1.04
CA VAL A 82 -13.49 -4.59 -0.30
C VAL A 82 -13.11 -5.95 -0.87
N THR A 83 -14.00 -6.52 -1.67
CA THR A 83 -13.75 -7.76 -2.40
C THR A 83 -13.48 -7.47 -3.89
N LYS A 84 -12.77 -8.38 -4.53
CA LYS A 84 -12.49 -8.28 -5.98
C LYS A 84 -13.78 -8.16 -6.79
N GLY A 85 -13.86 -7.14 -7.65
CA GLY A 85 -15.05 -6.82 -8.44
C GLY A 85 -16.10 -5.99 -7.70
N GLN A 86 -15.92 -5.69 -6.42
CA GLN A 86 -16.83 -4.82 -5.67
C GLN A 86 -16.78 -3.39 -6.20
N LEU A 87 -17.94 -2.76 -6.33
CA LEU A 87 -18.08 -1.37 -6.73
C LEU A 87 -17.51 -0.43 -5.67
N ILE A 88 -16.53 0.39 -6.06
CA ILE A 88 -15.88 1.38 -5.19
C ILE A 88 -16.46 2.76 -5.44
N ALA A 89 -16.58 3.16 -6.70
CA ALA A 89 -17.11 4.46 -7.07
C ALA A 89 -17.79 4.40 -8.44
N GLU A 90 -18.68 5.34 -8.66
CA GLU A 90 -19.44 5.51 -9.91
C GLU A 90 -19.34 6.95 -10.37
N MET A 91 -19.01 7.14 -11.64
CA MET A 91 -19.00 8.45 -12.29
C MET A 91 -20.35 8.78 -12.89
N ASP A 92 -20.60 10.05 -13.17
CA ASP A 92 -21.76 10.48 -13.97
C ASP A 92 -21.72 9.84 -15.36
N ARG A 93 -22.76 9.08 -15.65
CA ARG A 93 -22.90 8.29 -16.88
C ARG A 93 -23.72 8.97 -17.98
N VAL A 94 -24.40 10.08 -17.67
CA VAL A 94 -25.38 10.68 -18.58
C VAL A 94 -24.75 10.99 -19.94
N THR A 95 -23.60 11.64 -19.93
CA THR A 95 -22.88 11.99 -21.16
C THR A 95 -22.39 10.75 -21.91
N LEU A 96 -21.82 9.78 -21.21
CA LEU A 96 -21.31 8.54 -21.80
C LEU A 96 -22.43 7.67 -22.37
N GLN A 97 -23.58 7.61 -21.71
CA GLN A 97 -24.76 6.90 -22.21
C GLN A 97 -25.33 7.57 -23.51
N SER A 98 -25.32 8.90 -23.52
CA SER A 98 -25.76 9.66 -24.73
C SER A 98 -24.81 9.39 -25.91
N GLU A 99 -23.50 9.32 -25.65
CA GLU A 99 -22.51 8.97 -26.67
C GLU A 99 -22.71 7.54 -27.19
N VAL A 100 -22.91 6.56 -26.30
CA VAL A 100 -23.23 5.17 -26.70
C VAL A 100 -24.49 5.13 -27.54
N ALA A 101 -25.55 5.87 -27.18
CA ALA A 101 -26.78 5.91 -27.92
C ALA A 101 -26.56 6.50 -29.33
N SER A 102 -25.77 7.57 -29.46
CA SER A 102 -25.39 8.19 -30.73
C SER A 102 -24.62 7.21 -31.62
N GLN A 103 -23.57 6.58 -31.09
CA GLN A 103 -22.75 5.62 -31.83
C GLN A 103 -23.56 4.37 -32.22
N ARG A 104 -24.49 3.94 -31.38
CA ARG A 104 -25.41 2.83 -31.70
C ARG A 104 -26.36 3.16 -32.86
N ALA A 105 -26.86 4.38 -32.93
CA ALA A 105 -27.67 4.84 -34.05
C ALA A 105 -26.86 4.86 -35.36
N ALA A 106 -25.61 5.37 -35.31
CA ALA A 106 -24.70 5.38 -36.46
C ALA A 106 -24.35 3.95 -36.93
N TYR A 107 -24.07 3.05 -36.00
CA TYR A 107 -23.84 1.64 -36.30
C TYR A 107 -25.05 0.97 -36.97
N ASN A 108 -26.24 1.20 -36.44
CA ASN A 108 -27.46 0.64 -37.03
C ASN A 108 -27.69 1.15 -38.45
N GLY A 109 -27.43 2.43 -38.73
CA GLY A 109 -27.50 3.01 -40.07
C GLY A 109 -26.48 2.37 -41.02
N ALA A 110 -25.21 2.28 -40.61
CA ALA A 110 -24.16 1.66 -41.42
C ALA A 110 -24.44 0.15 -41.66
N LYS A 111 -24.99 -0.54 -40.66
CA LYS A 111 -25.41 -1.95 -40.79
C LYS A 111 -26.49 -2.13 -41.84
N ALA A 112 -27.50 -1.29 -41.80
CA ALA A 112 -28.59 -1.37 -42.79
C ALA A 112 -28.10 -1.12 -44.22
N GLU A 113 -27.20 -0.14 -44.41
CA GLU A 113 -26.58 0.14 -45.71
C GLU A 113 -25.71 -1.03 -46.18
N TYR A 114 -24.88 -1.59 -45.28
CA TYR A 114 -24.08 -2.77 -45.58
C TYR A 114 -24.95 -3.97 -46.01
N GLU A 115 -26.04 -4.25 -45.29
CA GLU A 115 -26.94 -5.36 -45.63
C GLU A 115 -27.63 -5.15 -46.96
N TYR A 116 -28.01 -3.91 -47.30
CA TYR A 116 -28.58 -3.56 -48.60
C TYR A 116 -27.56 -3.76 -49.73
N GLN A 117 -26.33 -3.22 -49.57
CA GLN A 117 -25.30 -3.32 -50.61
C GLN A 117 -24.84 -4.78 -50.77
N ARG A 118 -24.78 -5.55 -49.69
CA ARG A 118 -24.48 -7.00 -49.77
C ARG A 118 -25.48 -7.74 -50.63
N LYS A 119 -26.77 -7.51 -50.39
CA LYS A 119 -27.82 -8.16 -51.20
C LYS A 119 -27.79 -7.70 -52.68
N ASN A 120 -27.45 -6.45 -52.91
CA ASN A 120 -27.30 -5.90 -54.27
C ASN A 120 -26.08 -6.54 -54.98
N TYR A 121 -24.94 -6.62 -54.30
CA TYR A 121 -23.77 -7.29 -54.81
C TYR A 121 -24.03 -8.78 -55.12
N GLU A 122 -24.66 -9.52 -54.22
CA GLU A 122 -25.00 -10.94 -54.41
C GLU A 122 -25.89 -11.13 -55.63
N ARG A 123 -26.89 -10.26 -55.83
CA ARG A 123 -27.77 -10.27 -57.02
C ARG A 123 -26.99 -9.96 -58.30
N ASN A 124 -26.18 -8.90 -58.28
CA ASN A 124 -25.40 -8.49 -59.45
C ASN A 124 -24.36 -9.53 -59.83
N ARG A 125 -23.75 -10.20 -58.85
CA ARG A 125 -22.85 -11.33 -59.10
C ARG A 125 -23.53 -12.46 -59.84
N GLY A 126 -24.75 -12.85 -59.41
CA GLY A 126 -25.51 -13.90 -60.12
C GLY A 126 -25.99 -13.48 -61.51
N LEU A 127 -26.25 -12.19 -61.77
CA LEU A 127 -26.55 -11.67 -63.09
C LEU A 127 -25.31 -11.61 -64.00
N HIS A 128 -24.17 -11.21 -63.46
CA HIS A 128 -22.91 -11.14 -64.20
C HIS A 128 -22.43 -12.54 -64.60
N GLU A 129 -22.51 -13.55 -63.73
CA GLU A 129 -22.19 -14.96 -64.05
C GLU A 129 -23.02 -15.49 -65.22
N LYS A 130 -24.23 -14.91 -65.41
CA LYS A 130 -25.12 -15.24 -66.56
C LYS A 130 -24.95 -14.30 -67.74
N GLN A 131 -23.97 -13.38 -67.69
CA GLN A 131 -23.71 -12.37 -68.74
C GLN A 131 -24.92 -11.42 -69.01
N LEU A 132 -25.72 -11.13 -67.96
CA LEU A 132 -26.93 -10.31 -68.05
C LEU A 132 -26.69 -8.85 -67.67
N ILE A 133 -25.52 -8.50 -67.14
CA ILE A 133 -25.09 -7.12 -66.83
C ILE A 133 -23.67 -6.89 -67.33
N SER A 134 -23.28 -5.62 -67.45
CA SER A 134 -21.93 -5.24 -67.89
C SER A 134 -20.91 -5.45 -66.77
N ASP A 135 -19.63 -5.60 -67.15
CA ASP A 135 -18.51 -5.69 -66.18
C ASP A 135 -18.45 -4.44 -65.31
N THR A 136 -18.70 -3.27 -65.89
CA THR A 136 -18.72 -1.98 -65.19
C THR A 136 -19.80 -1.93 -64.09
N ASP A 137 -21.01 -2.43 -64.36
CA ASP A 137 -22.11 -2.47 -63.37
C ASP A 137 -21.78 -3.44 -62.24
N TYR A 138 -21.14 -4.56 -62.56
CA TYR A 138 -20.66 -5.50 -61.56
C TYR A 138 -19.57 -4.88 -60.66
N GLU A 139 -18.52 -4.29 -61.26
CA GLU A 139 -17.44 -3.62 -60.53
C GLU A 139 -17.98 -2.49 -59.64
N GLN A 140 -18.95 -1.73 -60.10
CA GLN A 140 -19.62 -0.70 -59.29
C GLN A 140 -20.34 -1.30 -58.09
N SER A 141 -20.96 -2.47 -58.23
CA SER A 141 -21.64 -3.15 -57.13
C SER A 141 -20.62 -3.70 -56.10
N VAL A 142 -19.47 -4.21 -56.58
CA VAL A 142 -18.33 -4.62 -55.69
C VAL A 142 -17.84 -3.43 -54.90
N TYR A 143 -17.54 -2.31 -55.56
CA TYR A 143 -17.08 -1.09 -54.89
C TYR A 143 -18.04 -0.61 -53.82
N ASN A 144 -19.36 -0.52 -54.14
CA ASN A 144 -20.38 -0.08 -53.21
C ASN A 144 -20.47 -1.02 -51.96
N TYR A 145 -20.41 -2.33 -52.21
CA TYR A 145 -20.38 -3.32 -51.13
C TYR A 145 -19.15 -3.17 -50.20
N GLU A 146 -17.96 -3.04 -50.80
CA GLU A 146 -16.71 -2.88 -50.05
C GLU A 146 -16.70 -1.58 -49.24
N LYS A 147 -17.17 -0.49 -49.83
CA LYS A 147 -17.33 0.81 -49.16
C LYS A 147 -18.30 0.73 -47.99
N ALA A 148 -19.48 0.11 -48.17
CA ALA A 148 -20.46 -0.07 -47.10
C ALA A 148 -19.94 -0.97 -45.98
N LYS A 149 -19.21 -2.03 -46.35
CA LYS A 149 -18.56 -2.93 -45.40
C LYS A 149 -17.56 -2.17 -44.53
N SER A 150 -16.66 -1.38 -45.11
CA SER A 150 -15.68 -0.58 -44.38
C SER A 150 -16.34 0.44 -43.46
N SER A 151 -17.44 1.08 -43.89
CA SER A 151 -18.22 2.01 -43.06
C SER A 151 -18.87 1.30 -41.86
N TYR A 152 -19.42 0.11 -42.07
CA TYR A 152 -20.02 -0.72 -41.04
C TYR A 152 -18.97 -1.12 -39.99
N GLU A 153 -17.79 -1.62 -40.42
CA GLU A 153 -16.69 -2.02 -39.53
C GLU A 153 -16.17 -0.83 -38.71
N SER A 154 -16.04 0.36 -39.34
CA SER A 154 -15.66 1.59 -38.65
C SER A 154 -16.67 2.01 -37.58
N SER A 155 -17.97 1.97 -37.92
CA SER A 155 -19.04 2.29 -36.97
C SER A 155 -19.11 1.28 -35.81
N GLN A 156 -18.85 0.00 -36.09
CA GLN A 156 -18.76 -1.05 -35.06
C GLN A 156 -17.62 -0.78 -34.08
N ALA A 157 -16.44 -0.40 -34.60
CA ALA A 157 -15.31 -0.05 -33.75
C ALA A 157 -15.57 1.19 -32.89
N SER A 158 -16.25 2.19 -33.45
CA SER A 158 -16.65 3.41 -32.73
C SER A 158 -17.64 3.10 -31.60
N LEU A 159 -18.64 2.27 -31.86
CA LEU A 159 -19.60 1.82 -30.84
C LEU A 159 -18.90 1.05 -29.73
N ALA A 160 -18.02 0.09 -30.07
CA ALA A 160 -17.25 -0.68 -29.09
C ALA A 160 -16.35 0.22 -28.22
N LYS A 161 -15.78 1.29 -28.78
CA LYS A 161 -15.02 2.29 -28.03
C LYS A 161 -15.93 3.04 -27.04
N ALA A 162 -17.11 3.51 -27.48
CA ALA A 162 -18.04 4.23 -26.61
C ALA A 162 -18.57 3.34 -25.47
N GLU A 163 -18.90 2.07 -25.73
CA GLU A 163 -19.32 1.10 -24.72
C GLU A 163 -18.21 0.80 -23.72
N ARG A 164 -16.95 0.72 -24.15
CA ARG A 164 -15.80 0.57 -23.26
C ARG A 164 -15.62 1.79 -22.37
N ASN A 165 -15.72 3.00 -22.93
CA ASN A 165 -15.65 4.23 -22.14
C ASN A 165 -16.76 4.28 -21.08
N LEU A 166 -17.97 3.85 -21.41
CA LEU A 166 -19.06 3.75 -20.44
C LEU A 166 -18.75 2.71 -19.34
N SER A 167 -18.09 1.62 -19.66
CA SER A 167 -17.69 0.62 -18.66
C SER A 167 -16.67 1.17 -17.66
N TYR A 168 -15.79 2.08 -18.08
CA TYR A 168 -14.81 2.72 -17.21
C TYR A 168 -15.41 3.75 -16.24
N ALA A 169 -16.67 4.14 -16.44
CA ALA A 169 -17.40 4.98 -15.49
C ALA A 169 -17.77 4.23 -14.20
N THR A 170 -17.58 2.91 -14.16
CA THR A 170 -17.78 2.06 -12.98
C THR A 170 -16.44 1.59 -12.47
N ILE A 171 -16.04 2.07 -11.29
CA ILE A 171 -14.74 1.78 -10.70
C ILE A 171 -14.91 0.62 -9.72
N THR A 172 -14.23 -0.49 -9.96
CA THR A 172 -14.31 -1.70 -9.14
C THR A 172 -12.95 -2.11 -8.61
N SER A 173 -12.92 -2.81 -7.47
CA SER A 173 -11.68 -3.33 -6.90
C SER A 173 -11.10 -4.45 -7.76
N PRO A 174 -9.81 -4.42 -8.12
CA PRO A 174 -9.13 -5.51 -8.82
C PRO A 174 -8.72 -6.66 -7.91
N ILE A 175 -8.65 -6.44 -6.58
CA ILE A 175 -8.18 -7.40 -5.57
C ILE A 175 -9.09 -7.38 -4.35
N ASP A 176 -8.99 -8.40 -3.51
CA ASP A 176 -9.52 -8.39 -2.15
C ASP A 176 -8.56 -7.62 -1.24
N GLY A 177 -9.08 -6.75 -0.37
CA GLY A 177 -8.22 -5.97 0.51
C GLY A 177 -8.95 -4.91 1.33
N VAL A 178 -8.16 -3.95 1.82
CA VAL A 178 -8.65 -2.81 2.60
C VAL A 178 -8.23 -1.52 1.91
N VAL A 179 -9.13 -0.56 1.86
CA VAL A 179 -8.86 0.78 1.30
C VAL A 179 -7.93 1.54 2.25
N ILE A 180 -6.73 1.85 1.78
CA ILE A 180 -5.70 2.55 2.56
C ILE A 180 -5.81 4.07 2.37
N ASN A 181 -6.12 4.50 1.17
CA ASN A 181 -6.27 5.91 0.80
C ASN A 181 -7.35 6.08 -0.27
N ARG A 182 -7.85 7.33 -0.40
CA ARG A 182 -8.91 7.63 -1.37
C ARG A 182 -8.68 8.99 -2.04
#